data_920b13f57281622dd02a6aa6daff65e1
#
_entry.id   920b13f57281622dd02a6aa6daff65e1
#
_cell.length_a   1.000
_cell.length_b   1.000
_cell.length_c   1.000
_cell.angle_alpha   90.00
_cell.angle_beta   90.00
_cell.angle_gamma   90.00
#
_symmetry.space_group_name_H-M   'P 1'
#
loop_
_entity.id
_entity.type
_entity.pdbx_description
1 polymer ?
#
loop_
_entity_poly.entity_id
_entity_poly.type
_entity_poly.pdbx_seq_one_letter_code
_entity_poly.pdbx_strand_id
1 'polypeptide(L)' 'MTKTIRVEITHRDPDILAQKVEDYYRGYHPTGYDTRLDGPAFYDEKRHVWVAVITRLESCD' A
#
# COMPACT_ATOMS: atom_id res chain seq x y z
N MET A 1 6.03 -20.46 6.65
CA MET A 1 6.29 -19.31 7.53
C MET A 1 5.67 -18.06 6.93
N THR A 2 5.00 -17.25 7.73
CA THR A 2 4.35 -16.03 7.23
C THR A 2 5.29 -14.84 7.39
N LYS A 3 5.38 -14.04 6.35
CA LYS A 3 6.22 -12.85 6.35
C LYS A 3 5.37 -11.62 6.10
N THR A 4 5.61 -10.55 6.86
CA THR A 4 4.92 -9.29 6.66
C THR A 4 5.77 -8.38 5.77
N ILE A 5 5.15 -7.88 4.72
CA ILE A 5 5.79 -6.94 3.80
C ILE A 5 5.09 -5.59 3.94
N ARG A 6 5.88 -4.53 4.07
CA ARG A 6 5.39 -3.18 4.17
C ARG A 6 5.85 -2.39 2.95
N VAL A 7 4.89 -1.78 2.26
CA VAL A 7 5.16 -1.04 1.03
C VAL A 7 4.62 0.38 1.17
N GLU A 8 5.40 1.36 0.77
CA GLU A 8 4.94 2.74 0.68
C GLU A 8 4.67 3.09 -0.76
N ILE A 9 3.50 3.66 -1.01
CA ILE A 9 3.14 4.21 -2.32
C ILE A 9 3.02 5.72 -2.15
N THR A 10 3.67 6.49 -3.01
CA THR A 10 3.68 7.94 -2.90
C THR A 10 3.28 8.59 -4.21
N HIS A 11 2.62 9.75 -4.11
CA HIS A 11 2.31 10.59 -5.26
C HIS A 11 1.96 11.99 -4.80
N ARG A 12 2.21 12.97 -5.66
CA ARG A 12 1.86 14.37 -5.38
C ARG A 12 0.36 14.59 -5.34
N ASP A 13 -0.38 13.89 -6.17
CA ASP A 13 -1.83 14.02 -6.29
C ASP A 13 -2.50 12.93 -5.47
N PRO A 14 -3.33 13.29 -4.45
CA PRO A 14 -3.98 12.29 -3.61
C PRO A 14 -4.97 11.42 -4.38
N ASP A 15 -5.59 11.92 -5.43
CA ASP A 15 -6.52 11.14 -6.25
C ASP A 15 -5.77 10.06 -7.02
N ILE A 16 -4.61 10.41 -7.55
CA ILE A 16 -3.77 9.43 -8.26
C ILE A 16 -3.19 8.43 -7.26
N LEU A 17 -2.83 8.88 -6.07
CA LEU A 17 -2.37 7.97 -5.03
C LEU A 17 -3.44 6.92 -4.70
N ALA A 18 -4.69 7.35 -4.55
CA ALA A 18 -5.80 6.43 -4.28
C ALA A 18 -5.94 5.39 -5.39
N GLN A 19 -5.79 5.82 -6.64
CA GLN A 19 -5.84 4.91 -7.79
C GLN A 19 -4.69 3.90 -7.75
N LYS A 20 -3.49 4.35 -7.41
CA LYS A 20 -2.33 3.45 -7.28
C LYS A 20 -2.51 2.42 -6.17
N VAL A 21 -3.10 2.81 -5.06
CA VAL A 21 -3.41 1.90 -3.96
C VAL A 21 -4.40 0.83 -4.43
N GLU A 22 -5.45 1.24 -5.14
CA GLU A 22 -6.43 0.32 -5.69
C GLU A 22 -5.81 -0.67 -6.66
N ASP A 23 -4.94 -0.19 -7.54
CA ASP A 23 -4.23 -1.03 -8.50
C ASP A 23 -3.34 -2.05 -7.79
N TYR A 24 -2.72 -1.64 -6.71
CA TYR A 24 -1.90 -2.55 -5.91
C TYR A 24 -2.75 -3.67 -5.32
N TYR A 25 -3.90 -3.34 -4.75
CA TYR A 25 -4.82 -4.34 -4.20
C TYR A 25 -5.27 -5.33 -5.26
N ARG A 26 -5.57 -4.85 -6.46
CA ARG A 26 -5.99 -5.73 -7.56
C ARG A 26 -4.91 -6.73 -7.93
N GLY A 27 -3.65 -6.32 -7.85
CA GLY A 27 -2.53 -7.19 -8.17
C GLY A 27 -2.31 -8.31 -7.17
N TYR A 28 -2.70 -8.11 -5.92
CA TYR A 28 -2.41 -9.07 -4.86
C TYR A 28 -3.63 -9.75 -4.28
N HIS A 29 -4.81 -9.17 -4.48
CA HIS A 29 -6.04 -9.71 -3.90
C HIS A 29 -6.31 -11.17 -4.28
N PRO A 30 -6.14 -11.61 -5.53
CA PRO A 30 -6.42 -12.99 -5.90
C PRO A 30 -5.52 -14.02 -5.23
N THR A 31 -4.41 -13.61 -4.64
CA THR A 31 -3.51 -14.56 -3.98
C THR A 31 -4.00 -14.99 -2.61
N GLY A 32 -5.03 -14.34 -2.10
CA GLY A 32 -5.61 -14.70 -0.81
C GLY A 32 -4.86 -14.22 0.40
N TYR A 33 -3.79 -13.48 0.23
CA TYR A 33 -3.04 -12.96 1.36
C TYR A 33 -3.60 -11.62 1.81
N ASP A 34 -3.55 -11.42 3.11
CA ASP A 34 -4.10 -10.24 3.74
C ASP A 34 -3.32 -9.00 3.32
N THR A 35 -3.97 -8.14 2.55
CA THR A 35 -3.41 -6.88 2.08
C THR A 35 -4.30 -5.77 2.61
N ARG A 36 -3.73 -4.85 3.38
CA ARG A 36 -4.52 -3.79 3.98
C ARG A 36 -3.75 -2.49 4.05
N LEU A 37 -4.49 -1.39 3.99
CA LEU A 37 -3.94 -0.07 4.19
C LEU A 37 -3.67 0.11 5.68
N ASP A 38 -2.45 0.49 6.01
CA ASP A 38 -2.03 0.69 7.40
C ASP A 38 -2.32 2.15 7.80
N GLY A 39 -3.56 2.40 8.19
CA GLY A 39 -4.03 3.73 8.53
C GLY A 39 -4.37 4.56 7.29
N PRO A 40 -4.85 5.79 7.48
CA PRO A 40 -5.19 6.67 6.36
C PRO A 40 -3.93 7.18 5.67
N ALA A 41 -4.05 7.50 4.38
CA ALA A 41 -2.98 8.18 3.65
C ALA A 41 -2.70 9.53 4.31
N PHE A 42 -1.45 9.96 4.29
CA PHE A 42 -1.05 11.22 4.90
C PHE A 42 -0.13 11.99 3.97
N TYR A 43 -0.03 13.29 4.21
CA TYR A 43 0.85 14.16 3.43
C TYR A 43 2.21 14.27 4.12
N ASP A 44 3.27 13.99 3.37
CA ASP A 44 4.64 14.12 3.85
C ASP A 44 5.19 15.48 3.40
N GLU A 45 5.29 16.42 4.33
CA GLU A 45 5.73 17.78 4.03
C GLU A 45 7.20 17.85 3.57
N LYS A 46 8.01 16.94 4.03
CA LYS A 46 9.44 16.91 3.67
C LYS A 46 9.65 16.51 2.22
N ARG A 47 8.87 15.55 1.75
CA ARG A 47 8.97 15.06 0.38
C ARG A 47 7.98 15.70 -0.56
N HIS A 48 7.02 16.47 -0.02
CA HIS A 48 5.95 17.12 -0.78
C HIS A 48 5.11 16.10 -1.57
N VAL A 49 4.80 14.98 -0.95
CA VAL A 49 3.99 13.93 -1.56
C VAL A 49 3.02 13.34 -0.55
N TRP A 50 1.94 12.77 -1.05
CA TRP A 50 1.04 11.95 -0.25
C TRP A 50 1.60 10.54 -0.17
N VAL A 51 1.42 9.91 0.99
CA VAL A 51 1.97 8.58 1.28
C VAL A 51 0.86 7.66 1.74
N ALA A 52 0.81 6.47 1.15
CA ALA A 52 -0.05 5.39 1.61
C ALA A 52 0.85 4.21 1.98
N VAL A 53 0.67 3.69 3.19
CA VAL A 53 1.44 2.54 3.67
C VAL A 53 0.55 1.31 3.61
N ILE A 54 1.01 0.30 2.92
CA ILE A 54 0.28 -0.95 2.74
C ILE A 54 1.05 -2.08 3.39
N THR A 55 0.36 -2.88 4.19
CA THR A 55 0.93 -4.07 4.81
C THR A 55 0.25 -5.29 4.19
N ARG A 56 1.03 -6.27 3.79
CA ARG A 56 0.48 -7.54 3.32
C ARG A 56 1.25 -8.70 3.91
N LEU A 57 0.55 -9.81 4.03
CA LEU A 57 1.15 -11.05 4.49
C LEU A 57 1.57 -11.88 3.29
N GLU A 58 2.74 -12.44 3.35
CA GLU A 58 3.23 -13.34 2.33
C GLU A 58 3.59 -14.66 3.00
N SER A 59 3.03 -15.74 2.48
CA SER A 59 3.34 -17.07 2.98
C SER A 59 4.49 -17.67 2.19
N CYS A 60 5.49 -18.12 2.91
CA CYS A 60 6.65 -18.82 2.33
C CYS A 60 6.58 -20.27 2.73
N ASP A 61 6.01 -21.08 1.87
CA ASP A 61 5.95 -22.51 2.10
C ASP A 61 7.15 -23.20 1.46
#